data_567b86d75672e685587f47bc1ac1e06d
#
_entry.id   567b86d75672e685587f47bc1ac1e06d
#
_cell.length_a   1.000
_cell.length_b   1.000
_cell.length_c   1.000
_cell.angle_alpha   90.00
_cell.angle_beta   90.00
_cell.angle_gamma   90.00
#
_symmetry.space_group_name_H-M   'P 1'
#
loop_
_entity.id
_entity.type
_entity.pdbx_description
1 polymer ?
#
loop_
_entity_poly.entity_id
_entity_poly.type
_entity_poly.pdbx_seq_one_letter_code
_entity_poly.pdbx_strand_id
1 'polypeptide(L)'
;MTEYILTDKIRNVLAVNPATGDYSYEQDGRGYLYLDGVLLEQEEAALDIVSVGDYVYVWYGSLGTLAVYSGHSLIQVFDKGYSPKRGVGPYAVHYVWGEDFVAYENLLSLPDGQPLLAQGVPYRLYAREGMAFGHDPYRQVICPLDHSGQPLWSYRIMRLGGASYSPNAKDRLKSLLGVAAGLLWIYTDFGRLVAFDLSTGELVHRLSSNPYDSTNPRYTMVESLGLCFFREEDKTIVSINSLGVRIFDAATAACLESYRFADVDPDGIPAFKYFAIAQFQGDYFTFRAERDGASYGWGWAGVFDLKARSLLWAGEVIPSQERERTGNGLVASRPLYYAGDKLYLLDAENTLHIYQRS
;
A
#
# COMPACT_ATOMS: atom_id res chain seq x y z
N MET A 1 26.53 2.88 -5.54
CA MET A 1 25.30 2.15 -5.90
C MET A 1 25.57 0.66 -5.85
N THR A 2 24.69 -0.10 -5.26
CA THR A 2 24.77 -1.57 -5.26
C THR A 2 24.40 -2.08 -6.64
N GLU A 3 25.14 -3.06 -7.16
CA GLU A 3 24.85 -3.64 -8.47
C GLU A 3 23.83 -4.78 -8.31
N TYR A 4 22.79 -4.79 -9.16
CA TYR A 4 21.81 -5.86 -9.27
C TYR A 4 21.77 -6.33 -10.72
N ILE A 5 21.91 -7.61 -10.91
CA ILE A 5 21.96 -8.26 -12.23
C ILE A 5 20.63 -8.98 -12.46
N LEU A 6 20.04 -8.78 -13.63
CA LEU A 6 18.84 -9.52 -14.04
C LEU A 6 19.18 -11.00 -14.17
N THR A 7 18.52 -11.84 -13.36
CA THR A 7 18.73 -13.28 -13.33
C THR A 7 17.60 -14.06 -13.97
N ASP A 8 16.38 -13.52 -13.97
CA ASP A 8 15.23 -14.26 -14.46
C ASP A 8 14.12 -13.36 -15.03
N LYS A 9 13.32 -13.89 -15.98
CA LYS A 9 12.13 -13.26 -16.54
C LYS A 9 11.02 -14.29 -16.66
N ILE A 10 9.94 -14.09 -15.92
CA ILE A 10 8.79 -14.99 -15.89
C ILE A 10 7.58 -14.26 -16.47
N ARG A 11 6.93 -14.83 -17.47
CA ARG A 11 5.78 -14.23 -18.16
C ARG A 11 4.47 -14.66 -17.52
N ASN A 12 3.41 -13.89 -17.81
CA ASN A 12 2.03 -14.14 -17.37
C ASN A 12 1.90 -14.23 -15.83
N VAL A 13 2.70 -13.44 -15.10
CA VAL A 13 2.63 -13.37 -13.67
C VAL A 13 1.43 -12.53 -13.25
N LEU A 14 0.55 -13.10 -12.44
CA LEU A 14 -0.67 -12.45 -11.97
C LEU A 14 -0.55 -11.88 -10.58
N ALA A 15 0.29 -12.49 -9.73
CA ALA A 15 0.53 -12.04 -8.37
C ALA A 15 1.99 -12.23 -7.96
N VAL A 16 2.47 -11.32 -7.11
CA VAL A 16 3.78 -11.39 -6.46
C VAL A 16 3.61 -10.99 -5.00
N ASN A 17 4.16 -11.78 -4.10
CA ASN A 17 4.18 -11.46 -2.68
C ASN A 17 5.26 -10.41 -2.39
N PRO A 18 4.89 -9.30 -1.77
CA PRO A 18 5.82 -8.21 -1.50
C PRO A 18 6.89 -8.52 -0.45
N ALA A 19 6.60 -9.42 0.44
CA ALA A 19 7.48 -9.69 1.57
C ALA A 19 8.52 -10.78 1.28
N THR A 20 8.16 -11.75 0.42
CA THR A 20 8.96 -12.95 0.19
C THR A 20 9.44 -13.12 -1.25
N GLY A 21 8.76 -12.43 -2.21
CA GLY A 21 9.01 -12.62 -3.63
C GLY A 21 8.37 -13.88 -4.21
N ASP A 22 7.52 -14.57 -3.45
CA ASP A 22 6.68 -15.64 -4.00
C ASP A 22 5.76 -15.09 -5.08
N TYR A 23 5.44 -15.90 -6.08
CA TYR A 23 4.66 -15.43 -7.22
C TYR A 23 3.74 -16.51 -7.79
N SER A 24 2.72 -16.08 -8.52
CA SER A 24 1.83 -16.94 -9.29
C SER A 24 1.77 -16.50 -10.73
N TYR A 25 1.77 -17.50 -11.64
CA TYR A 25 1.68 -17.26 -13.08
C TYR A 25 0.78 -18.29 -13.74
N GLU A 26 0.34 -17.98 -14.96
CA GLU A 26 -0.42 -18.89 -15.80
C GLU A 26 0.42 -19.36 -17.00
N GLN A 27 0.38 -20.66 -17.26
CA GLN A 27 0.98 -21.24 -18.46
C GLN A 27 0.13 -22.39 -18.97
N ASP A 28 -0.17 -22.40 -20.28
CA ASP A 28 -0.94 -23.45 -20.97
C ASP A 28 -2.31 -23.76 -20.31
N GLY A 29 -2.96 -22.71 -19.76
CA GLY A 29 -4.27 -22.80 -19.10
C GLY A 29 -4.24 -23.42 -17.71
N ARG A 30 -3.06 -23.52 -17.09
CA ARG A 30 -2.86 -23.97 -15.72
C ARG A 30 -2.24 -22.88 -14.87
N GLY A 31 -2.59 -22.86 -13.60
CA GLY A 31 -1.98 -22.01 -12.61
C GLY A 31 -0.72 -22.63 -12.03
N TYR A 32 0.26 -21.79 -11.76
CA TYR A 32 1.48 -22.16 -11.04
C TYR A 32 1.70 -21.19 -9.90
N LEU A 33 2.08 -21.74 -8.75
CA LEU A 33 2.34 -21.00 -7.53
C LEU A 33 3.73 -21.34 -7.03
N TYR A 34 4.62 -20.36 -6.95
CA TYR A 34 5.95 -20.51 -6.39
C TYR A 34 5.94 -19.98 -4.95
N LEU A 35 6.13 -20.87 -3.99
CA LEU A 35 6.18 -20.56 -2.56
C LEU A 35 7.42 -21.21 -1.92
N ASP A 36 8.18 -20.41 -1.18
CA ASP A 36 9.31 -20.88 -0.39
C ASP A 36 10.28 -21.81 -1.18
N GLY A 37 10.59 -21.40 -2.43
CA GLY A 37 11.48 -22.16 -3.30
C GLY A 37 10.85 -23.35 -4.01
N VAL A 38 9.56 -23.65 -3.79
CA VAL A 38 8.85 -24.81 -4.36
C VAL A 38 7.79 -24.34 -5.37
N LEU A 39 7.77 -24.95 -6.55
CA LEU A 39 6.76 -24.72 -7.57
C LEU A 39 5.62 -25.73 -7.39
N LEU A 40 4.41 -25.20 -7.21
CA LEU A 40 3.16 -25.94 -7.06
C LEU A 40 2.28 -25.73 -8.28
N GLU A 41 1.78 -26.83 -8.89
CA GLU A 41 0.76 -26.76 -9.94
C GLU A 41 -0.63 -26.58 -9.31
N GLN A 42 -1.45 -25.70 -9.85
CA GLN A 42 -2.78 -25.34 -9.38
C GLN A 42 -3.79 -25.41 -10.53
N GLU A 43 -5.08 -25.49 -10.23
CA GLU A 43 -6.14 -25.44 -11.25
C GLU A 43 -6.19 -24.07 -11.95
N GLU A 44 -5.98 -23.00 -11.18
CA GLU A 44 -5.89 -21.63 -11.69
C GLU A 44 -4.74 -20.85 -11.04
N ALA A 45 -4.29 -19.80 -11.69
CA ALA A 45 -3.29 -18.92 -11.12
C ALA A 45 -3.89 -17.99 -10.04
N ALA A 46 -3.15 -17.80 -8.97
CA ALA A 46 -3.56 -16.87 -7.91
C ALA A 46 -3.50 -15.41 -8.38
N LEU A 47 -4.48 -14.62 -7.96
CA LEU A 47 -4.56 -13.19 -8.26
C LEU A 47 -3.96 -12.30 -7.18
N ASP A 48 -3.68 -12.86 -6.00
CA ASP A 48 -3.01 -12.13 -4.91
C ASP A 48 -2.31 -13.09 -3.96
N ILE A 49 -1.15 -12.68 -3.45
CA ILE A 49 -0.33 -13.44 -2.49
C ILE A 49 0.15 -12.46 -1.44
N VAL A 50 -0.11 -12.74 -0.16
CA VAL A 50 0.25 -11.86 0.96
C VAL A 50 0.79 -12.70 2.13
N SER A 51 1.92 -12.30 2.69
CA SER A 51 2.44 -12.89 3.94
C SER A 51 1.90 -12.18 5.15
N VAL A 52 1.51 -12.93 6.18
CA VAL A 52 1.11 -12.42 7.48
C VAL A 52 1.68 -13.36 8.55
N GLY A 53 2.66 -12.88 9.31
CA GLY A 53 3.41 -13.73 10.24
C GLY A 53 4.06 -14.89 9.49
N ASP A 54 3.87 -16.12 10.00
CA ASP A 54 4.44 -17.33 9.42
C ASP A 54 3.60 -17.97 8.31
N TYR A 55 2.53 -17.27 7.87
CA TYR A 55 1.60 -17.79 6.88
C TYR A 55 1.61 -16.98 5.59
N VAL A 56 1.34 -17.67 4.47
CA VAL A 56 1.13 -17.08 3.16
C VAL A 56 -0.31 -17.29 2.74
N TYR A 57 -0.98 -16.21 2.38
CA TYR A 57 -2.38 -16.18 1.94
C TYR A 57 -2.42 -16.02 0.44
N VAL A 58 -3.08 -16.94 -0.21
CA VAL A 58 -3.17 -17.02 -1.67
C VAL A 58 -4.63 -16.92 -2.07
N TRP A 59 -4.98 -15.91 -2.84
CA TRP A 59 -6.34 -15.67 -3.29
C TRP A 59 -6.53 -16.05 -4.76
N TYR A 60 -7.53 -16.92 -5.00
CA TYR A 60 -7.94 -17.36 -6.31
C TYR A 60 -9.24 -16.66 -6.71
N GLY A 61 -9.17 -15.78 -7.71
CA GLY A 61 -10.22 -14.81 -7.98
C GLY A 61 -11.48 -15.38 -8.63
N SER A 62 -11.37 -16.38 -9.48
CA SER A 62 -12.53 -17.00 -10.17
C SER A 62 -13.37 -17.83 -9.22
N LEU A 63 -12.72 -18.50 -8.28
CA LEU A 63 -13.38 -19.30 -7.25
C LEU A 63 -13.77 -18.46 -6.03
N GLY A 64 -13.16 -17.28 -5.84
CA GLY A 64 -13.33 -16.46 -4.64
C GLY A 64 -12.77 -17.13 -3.38
N THR A 65 -11.87 -18.11 -3.55
CA THR A 65 -11.27 -18.90 -2.47
C THR A 65 -9.99 -18.23 -1.94
N LEU A 66 -9.76 -18.37 -0.65
CA LEU A 66 -8.54 -17.99 0.03
C LEU A 66 -7.85 -19.23 0.59
N ALA A 67 -6.68 -19.58 0.08
CA ALA A 67 -5.86 -20.66 0.60
C ALA A 67 -4.77 -20.12 1.54
N VAL A 68 -4.53 -20.82 2.62
CA VAL A 68 -3.53 -20.50 3.64
C VAL A 68 -2.42 -21.53 3.60
N TYR A 69 -1.19 -21.09 3.48
CA TYR A 69 0.01 -21.93 3.47
C TYR A 69 0.92 -21.61 4.65
N SER A 70 1.65 -22.62 5.13
CA SER A 70 2.83 -22.46 5.97
C SER A 70 4.03 -23.03 5.21
N GLY A 71 4.99 -22.17 4.83
CA GLY A 71 5.94 -22.48 3.77
C GLY A 71 5.19 -22.83 2.47
N HIS A 72 5.42 -24.02 1.92
CA HIS A 72 4.71 -24.53 0.74
C HIS A 72 3.57 -25.52 1.07
N SER A 73 3.26 -25.75 2.34
CA SER A 73 2.24 -26.70 2.78
C SER A 73 0.89 -26.02 2.95
N LEU A 74 -0.13 -26.52 2.26
CA LEU A 74 -1.52 -26.04 2.38
C LEU A 74 -2.07 -26.41 3.76
N ILE A 75 -2.49 -25.40 4.53
CA ILE A 75 -3.06 -25.55 5.88
C ILE A 75 -4.59 -25.55 5.85
N GLN A 76 -5.17 -24.59 5.12
CA GLN A 76 -6.61 -24.37 5.10
C GLN A 76 -7.07 -23.68 3.82
N VAL A 77 -8.33 -23.89 3.46
CA VAL A 77 -9.01 -23.18 2.38
C VAL A 77 -10.32 -22.61 2.91
N PHE A 78 -10.55 -21.34 2.62
CA PHE A 78 -11.81 -20.67 2.87
C PHE A 78 -12.54 -20.47 1.54
N ASP A 79 -13.75 -21.01 1.45
CA ASP A 79 -14.57 -20.93 0.23
C ASP A 79 -15.42 -19.67 0.20
N LYS A 80 -15.28 -18.89 -0.86
CA LYS A 80 -16.13 -17.75 -1.28
C LYS A 80 -16.11 -16.50 -0.40
N GLY A 81 -16.07 -15.35 -1.04
CA GLY A 81 -16.29 -14.05 -0.42
C GLY A 81 -15.09 -13.47 0.35
N TYR A 82 -13.88 -13.98 0.14
CA TYR A 82 -12.69 -13.48 0.80
C TYR A 82 -11.87 -12.55 -0.11
N SER A 83 -11.25 -11.54 0.47
CA SER A 83 -10.31 -10.66 -0.22
C SER A 83 -9.15 -10.30 0.68
N PRO A 84 -7.93 -10.78 0.41
CA PRO A 84 -6.74 -10.41 1.18
C PRO A 84 -6.29 -8.98 0.91
N LYS A 85 -6.69 -8.39 -0.22
CA LYS A 85 -6.23 -7.05 -0.66
C LYS A 85 -6.52 -5.92 0.32
N ARG A 86 -7.50 -6.09 1.20
CA ARG A 86 -7.86 -5.11 2.24
C ARG A 86 -7.57 -5.61 3.63
N GLY A 87 -7.11 -6.86 3.72
CA GLY A 87 -6.61 -7.43 4.97
C GLY A 87 -5.37 -6.67 5.40
N VAL A 88 -5.37 -6.20 6.62
CA VAL A 88 -4.23 -5.52 7.20
C VAL A 88 -3.88 -6.26 8.48
N GLY A 89 -2.63 -6.68 8.56
CA GLY A 89 -2.22 -7.57 9.63
C GLY A 89 -2.88 -8.95 9.51
N PRO A 90 -3.19 -9.63 10.63
CA PRO A 90 -3.62 -11.02 10.63
C PRO A 90 -5.11 -11.23 10.26
N TYR A 91 -5.69 -10.34 9.46
CA TYR A 91 -7.12 -10.40 9.11
C TYR A 91 -7.33 -10.42 7.61
N ALA A 92 -8.20 -11.30 7.13
CA ALA A 92 -8.79 -11.24 5.80
C ALA A 92 -10.15 -10.53 5.85
N VAL A 93 -10.47 -9.78 4.80
CA VAL A 93 -11.82 -9.22 4.65
C VAL A 93 -12.73 -10.30 4.06
N HIS A 94 -13.76 -10.65 4.80
CA HIS A 94 -14.87 -11.46 4.30
C HIS A 94 -16.04 -10.54 3.93
N TYR A 95 -16.65 -10.75 2.77
CA TYR A 95 -17.81 -9.96 2.34
C TYR A 95 -18.92 -10.84 1.81
N VAL A 96 -20.15 -10.41 2.09
CA VAL A 96 -21.39 -11.03 1.59
C VAL A 96 -22.25 -9.92 1.00
N TRP A 97 -22.83 -10.16 -0.17
CA TRP A 97 -23.82 -9.27 -0.75
C TRP A 97 -25.18 -9.49 -0.09
N GLY A 98 -25.75 -8.42 0.48
CA GLY A 98 -27.12 -8.43 0.97
C GLY A 98 -28.15 -8.35 -0.16
N GLU A 99 -29.40 -8.62 0.15
CA GLU A 99 -30.53 -8.49 -0.76
C GLU A 99 -30.75 -7.04 -1.24
N ASP A 100 -30.26 -6.08 -0.48
CA ASP A 100 -30.26 -4.63 -0.79
C ASP A 100 -29.11 -4.20 -1.70
N PHE A 101 -28.34 -5.14 -2.27
CA PHE A 101 -27.14 -4.90 -3.07
C PHE A 101 -26.02 -4.14 -2.33
N VAL A 102 -26.04 -4.12 -1.02
CA VAL A 102 -24.95 -3.61 -0.19
C VAL A 102 -24.00 -4.76 0.17
N ALA A 103 -22.72 -4.51 0.04
CA ALA A 103 -21.70 -5.44 0.54
C ALA A 103 -21.54 -5.26 2.04
N TYR A 104 -21.77 -6.34 2.79
CA TYR A 104 -21.52 -6.42 4.23
C TYR A 104 -20.17 -7.07 4.44
N GLU A 105 -19.26 -6.37 5.10
CA GLU A 105 -17.90 -6.84 5.34
C GLU A 105 -17.72 -7.25 6.81
N ASN A 106 -16.86 -8.24 7.03
CA ASN A 106 -16.31 -8.61 8.33
C ASN A 106 -14.81 -8.85 8.19
N LEU A 107 -14.09 -8.82 9.29
CA LEU A 107 -12.68 -9.16 9.39
C LEU A 107 -12.55 -10.52 10.06
N LEU A 108 -11.90 -11.46 9.40
CA LEU A 108 -11.63 -12.78 9.95
C LEU A 108 -10.18 -12.89 10.33
N SER A 109 -9.92 -13.26 11.58
CA SER A 109 -8.56 -13.57 12.03
C SER A 109 -8.00 -14.76 11.26
N LEU A 110 -6.71 -14.75 11.01
CA LEU A 110 -6.03 -15.79 10.28
C LEU A 110 -4.98 -16.44 11.20
N PRO A 111 -4.80 -17.79 11.15
CA PRO A 111 -5.44 -18.73 10.23
C PRO A 111 -6.84 -19.23 10.69
N ASP A 112 -7.33 -18.87 11.85
CA ASP A 112 -8.45 -19.53 12.52
C ASP A 112 -9.84 -19.19 11.95
N GLY A 113 -9.94 -18.13 11.13
CA GLY A 113 -11.19 -17.68 10.51
C GLY A 113 -12.20 -17.11 11.51
N GLN A 114 -11.76 -16.72 12.73
CA GLN A 114 -12.65 -16.15 13.71
C GLN A 114 -13.04 -14.72 13.35
N PRO A 115 -14.34 -14.37 13.37
CA PRO A 115 -14.76 -13.04 13.04
C PRO A 115 -14.38 -12.04 14.13
N LEU A 116 -13.83 -10.89 13.72
CA LEU A 116 -13.53 -9.78 14.63
C LEU A 116 -14.81 -9.05 15.09
N LEU A 117 -15.81 -8.99 14.21
CA LEU A 117 -17.12 -8.42 14.51
C LEU A 117 -18.19 -9.53 14.63
N ALA A 118 -19.13 -9.37 15.52
CA ALA A 118 -20.24 -10.31 15.71
C ALA A 118 -21.10 -10.49 14.45
N GLN A 119 -21.14 -9.47 13.58
CA GLN A 119 -21.87 -9.50 12.31
C GLN A 119 -21.16 -8.65 11.24
N GLY A 120 -21.48 -8.91 9.98
CA GLY A 120 -21.03 -8.07 8.87
C GLY A 120 -21.63 -6.66 8.94
N VAL A 121 -20.89 -5.66 8.47
CA VAL A 121 -21.28 -4.25 8.49
C VAL A 121 -21.18 -3.64 7.09
N PRO A 122 -22.01 -2.61 6.75
CA PRO A 122 -22.05 -1.99 5.43
C PRO A 122 -20.95 -0.93 5.27
N TYR A 123 -19.75 -1.22 5.74
CA TYR A 123 -18.57 -0.37 5.65
C TYR A 123 -17.43 -1.14 4.98
N ARG A 124 -16.53 -0.41 4.32
CA ARG A 124 -15.20 -0.95 4.01
C ARG A 124 -14.42 -1.06 5.30
N LEU A 125 -13.93 -2.25 5.60
CA LEU A 125 -13.26 -2.53 6.86
C LEU A 125 -11.74 -2.43 6.72
N TYR A 126 -11.13 -1.96 7.79
CA TYR A 126 -9.69 -1.94 8.03
C TYR A 126 -9.43 -2.45 9.43
N ALA A 127 -8.31 -3.14 9.63
CA ALA A 127 -7.84 -3.53 10.96
C ALA A 127 -6.56 -2.78 11.33
N ARG A 128 -6.48 -2.31 12.55
CA ARG A 128 -5.26 -1.76 13.16
C ARG A 128 -5.26 -2.11 14.64
N GLU A 129 -4.14 -2.66 15.12
CA GLU A 129 -3.98 -3.04 16.54
C GLU A 129 -5.17 -3.84 17.12
N GLY A 130 -5.70 -4.80 16.36
CA GLY A 130 -6.83 -5.61 16.79
C GLY A 130 -8.19 -4.91 16.80
N MET A 131 -8.26 -3.65 16.35
CA MET A 131 -9.51 -2.89 16.24
C MET A 131 -10.00 -2.87 14.79
N ALA A 132 -11.33 -2.89 14.62
CA ALA A 132 -11.97 -2.68 13.34
C ALA A 132 -12.30 -1.19 13.13
N PHE A 133 -12.04 -0.73 11.91
CA PHE A 133 -12.40 0.62 11.46
C PHE A 133 -13.27 0.51 10.21
N GLY A 134 -14.42 1.18 10.23
CA GLY A 134 -15.33 1.29 9.10
C GLY A 134 -15.11 2.57 8.31
N HIS A 135 -15.18 2.48 6.99
CA HIS A 135 -15.20 3.62 6.08
C HIS A 135 -16.38 3.51 5.10
N ASP A 136 -17.25 4.50 5.13
CA ASP A 136 -18.27 4.68 4.09
C ASP A 136 -17.70 5.55 2.96
N PRO A 137 -17.36 4.97 1.79
CA PRO A 137 -16.74 5.71 0.71
C PRO A 137 -17.70 6.68 0.00
N TYR A 138 -19.00 6.52 0.16
CA TYR A 138 -20.02 7.40 -0.44
C TYR A 138 -20.28 8.63 0.42
N ARG A 139 -20.43 8.42 1.74
CA ARG A 139 -20.66 9.50 2.70
C ARG A 139 -19.37 10.10 3.25
N GLN A 140 -18.23 9.49 2.92
CA GLN A 140 -16.90 9.85 3.44
C GLN A 140 -16.89 9.91 4.97
N VAL A 141 -17.42 8.87 5.60
CA VAL A 141 -17.46 8.71 7.07
C VAL A 141 -16.43 7.67 7.47
N ILE A 142 -15.66 7.96 8.49
CA ILE A 142 -14.78 7.01 9.18
C ILE A 142 -15.28 6.80 10.60
N CYS A 143 -15.19 5.58 11.11
CA CYS A 143 -15.59 5.21 12.47
C CYS A 143 -14.80 3.99 12.97
N PRO A 144 -14.30 3.99 14.21
CA PRO A 144 -13.96 2.75 14.89
C PRO A 144 -15.24 2.00 15.27
N LEU A 145 -15.16 0.68 15.25
CA LEU A 145 -16.29 -0.19 15.53
C LEU A 145 -16.05 -0.98 16.82
N ASP A 146 -17.10 -1.17 17.59
CA ASP A 146 -17.09 -2.14 18.68
C ASP A 146 -17.23 -3.58 18.14
N HIS A 147 -17.14 -4.57 19.02
CA HIS A 147 -17.29 -5.97 18.63
C HIS A 147 -18.66 -6.30 18.00
N SER A 148 -19.72 -5.56 18.34
CA SER A 148 -21.05 -5.73 17.73
C SER A 148 -21.15 -5.12 16.33
N GLY A 149 -20.12 -4.40 15.87
CA GLY A 149 -20.10 -3.67 14.61
C GLY A 149 -20.74 -2.30 14.67
N GLN A 150 -21.02 -1.77 15.88
CA GLN A 150 -21.57 -0.43 16.04
C GLN A 150 -20.45 0.60 16.11
N PRO A 151 -20.62 1.78 15.46
CA PRO A 151 -19.67 2.87 15.58
C PRO A 151 -19.55 3.37 17.03
N LEU A 152 -18.33 3.38 17.57
CA LEU A 152 -18.01 4.05 18.85
C LEU A 152 -18.19 5.56 18.70
N TRP A 153 -17.76 6.11 17.59
CA TRP A 153 -18.00 7.47 17.12
C TRP A 153 -17.91 7.50 15.58
N SER A 154 -18.29 8.60 14.99
CA SER A 154 -18.17 8.77 13.53
C SER A 154 -17.75 10.18 13.15
N TYR A 155 -16.91 10.30 12.10
CA TYR A 155 -16.46 11.58 11.60
C TYR A 155 -16.62 11.65 10.08
N ARG A 156 -17.21 12.74 9.60
CA ARG A 156 -17.30 13.03 8.15
C ARG A 156 -16.06 13.78 7.69
N ILE A 157 -15.26 13.16 6.84
CA ILE A 157 -14.00 13.72 6.32
C ILE A 157 -14.21 15.06 5.63
N MET A 158 -15.35 15.25 4.98
CA MET A 158 -15.72 16.54 4.37
C MET A 158 -15.78 17.73 5.34
N ARG A 159 -15.87 17.50 6.66
CA ARG A 159 -15.79 18.55 7.69
C ARG A 159 -14.39 19.12 7.88
N LEU A 160 -13.37 18.47 7.33
CA LEU A 160 -12.01 19.00 7.32
C LEU A 160 -11.86 20.27 6.48
N GLY A 161 -12.77 20.49 5.54
CA GLY A 161 -12.76 21.65 4.65
C GLY A 161 -12.69 21.26 3.17
N GLY A 162 -13.01 22.21 2.29
CA GLY A 162 -12.93 22.05 0.83
C GLY A 162 -11.54 22.35 0.28
N ALA A 163 -11.38 22.16 -1.03
CA ALA A 163 -10.32 22.76 -1.81
C ALA A 163 -10.89 23.99 -2.53
N SER A 164 -10.21 25.11 -2.48
CA SER A 164 -10.78 26.35 -3.04
C SER A 164 -10.74 26.43 -4.55
N TYR A 165 -9.94 25.58 -5.23
CA TYR A 165 -9.96 25.49 -6.70
C TYR A 165 -11.30 24.94 -7.24
N SER A 166 -12.09 24.31 -6.40
CA SER A 166 -13.46 23.91 -6.69
C SER A 166 -14.29 23.93 -5.39
N PRO A 167 -15.25 24.83 -5.25
CA PRO A 167 -16.11 24.91 -4.06
C PRO A 167 -16.94 23.64 -3.85
N ASN A 168 -17.10 22.82 -4.89
CA ASN A 168 -17.81 21.55 -4.83
C ASN A 168 -16.86 20.33 -4.58
N ALA A 169 -15.55 20.55 -4.58
CA ALA A 169 -14.62 19.47 -4.31
C ALA A 169 -14.68 19.09 -2.83
N LYS A 170 -14.87 17.79 -2.59
CA LYS A 170 -14.98 17.22 -1.25
C LYS A 170 -13.74 16.42 -0.96
N ASP A 171 -13.16 16.63 0.21
CA ASP A 171 -12.04 15.84 0.68
C ASP A 171 -12.46 14.38 0.89
N ARG A 172 -11.55 13.45 0.65
CA ARG A 172 -11.78 12.00 0.74
C ARG A 172 -10.66 11.33 1.51
N LEU A 173 -10.99 10.21 2.12
CA LEU A 173 -9.99 9.32 2.69
C LEU A 173 -9.11 8.75 1.58
N LYS A 174 -7.81 9.02 1.65
CA LYS A 174 -6.81 8.41 0.78
C LYS A 174 -6.24 7.16 1.43
N SER A 175 -5.89 7.24 2.71
CA SER A 175 -5.46 6.08 3.49
C SER A 175 -5.79 6.21 4.97
N LEU A 176 -6.16 5.09 5.59
CA LEU A 176 -6.12 4.90 7.02
C LEU A 176 -4.71 4.40 7.35
N LEU A 177 -3.94 5.21 8.07
CA LEU A 177 -2.52 4.97 8.26
C LEU A 177 -2.26 3.96 9.38
N GLY A 178 -2.52 4.33 10.61
CA GLY A 178 -2.21 3.51 11.77
C GLY A 178 -2.74 4.11 13.07
N VAL A 179 -2.42 3.43 14.17
CA VAL A 179 -2.77 3.84 15.53
C VAL A 179 -1.48 4.00 16.34
N ALA A 180 -1.36 5.10 17.08
CA ALA A 180 -0.28 5.33 18.02
C ALA A 180 -0.76 6.17 19.19
N ALA A 181 -0.39 5.81 20.41
CA ALA A 181 -0.71 6.55 21.64
C ALA A 181 -2.21 6.91 21.78
N GLY A 182 -3.12 6.02 21.38
CA GLY A 182 -4.56 6.27 21.40
C GLY A 182 -5.07 7.18 20.28
N LEU A 183 -4.26 7.49 19.27
CA LEU A 183 -4.61 8.33 18.12
C LEU A 183 -4.75 7.50 16.85
N LEU A 184 -5.86 7.67 16.14
CA LEU A 184 -6.06 7.14 14.80
C LEU A 184 -5.60 8.16 13.77
N TRP A 185 -4.63 7.80 12.93
CA TRP A 185 -4.13 8.63 11.86
C TRP A 185 -4.74 8.29 10.50
N ILE A 186 -5.15 9.32 9.78
CA ILE A 186 -5.59 9.23 8.39
C ILE A 186 -4.89 10.26 7.52
N TYR A 187 -4.82 9.95 6.23
CA TYR A 187 -4.36 10.87 5.19
C TYR A 187 -5.44 11.05 4.13
N THR A 188 -5.62 12.29 3.64
CA THR A 188 -6.69 12.64 2.72
C THR A 188 -6.19 13.06 1.33
N ASP A 189 -7.08 13.08 0.36
CA ASP A 189 -6.77 13.48 -1.03
C ASP A 189 -6.29 14.93 -1.14
N PHE A 190 -6.71 15.80 -0.21
CA PHE A 190 -6.30 17.21 -0.20
C PHE A 190 -5.00 17.47 0.59
N GLY A 191 -4.21 16.44 0.84
CA GLY A 191 -2.92 16.58 1.50
C GLY A 191 -3.04 16.94 2.98
N ARG A 192 -4.06 16.42 3.66
CA ARG A 192 -4.25 16.58 5.09
C ARG A 192 -3.88 15.30 5.83
N LEU A 193 -3.01 15.41 6.80
CA LEU A 193 -2.64 14.36 7.73
C LEU A 193 -3.24 14.70 9.08
N VAL A 194 -4.21 13.91 9.54
CA VAL A 194 -4.99 14.23 10.75
C VAL A 194 -5.09 13.04 11.68
N ALA A 195 -5.17 13.35 12.99
CA ALA A 195 -5.30 12.37 14.05
C ALA A 195 -6.57 12.59 14.88
N PHE A 196 -7.26 11.51 15.16
CA PHE A 196 -8.43 11.46 16.04
C PHE A 196 -8.09 10.72 17.32
N ASP A 197 -8.52 11.25 18.45
CA ASP A 197 -8.55 10.48 19.70
C ASP A 197 -9.51 9.28 19.54
N LEU A 198 -9.00 8.09 19.79
CA LEU A 198 -9.76 6.85 19.58
C LEU A 198 -10.97 6.73 20.52
N SER A 199 -10.89 7.31 21.71
CA SER A 199 -11.94 7.20 22.71
C SER A 199 -13.10 8.18 22.50
N THR A 200 -12.79 9.39 22.01
CA THR A 200 -13.75 10.48 21.89
C THR A 200 -14.13 10.83 20.46
N GLY A 201 -13.28 10.50 19.47
CA GLY A 201 -13.43 10.94 18.08
C GLY A 201 -13.07 12.42 17.87
N GLU A 202 -12.50 13.08 18.88
CA GLU A 202 -12.03 14.44 18.76
C GLU A 202 -10.81 14.50 17.84
N LEU A 203 -10.73 15.57 17.05
CA LEU A 203 -9.64 15.82 16.13
C LEU A 203 -8.50 16.52 16.88
N VAL A 204 -7.44 15.77 17.20
CA VAL A 204 -6.30 16.22 18.04
C VAL A 204 -5.26 16.93 17.21
N HIS A 205 -4.79 16.32 16.13
CA HIS A 205 -3.75 16.90 15.28
C HIS A 205 -4.25 17.13 13.86
N ARG A 206 -3.79 18.22 13.26
CA ARG A 206 -4.15 18.63 11.89
C ARG A 206 -2.94 19.23 11.20
N LEU A 207 -2.25 18.41 10.42
CA LEU A 207 -1.16 18.86 9.55
C LEU A 207 -1.71 19.00 8.13
N SER A 208 -1.35 20.07 7.43
CA SER A 208 -1.77 20.28 6.04
C SER A 208 -0.68 20.88 5.19
N SER A 209 -0.54 20.39 3.97
CA SER A 209 0.21 21.04 2.90
C SER A 209 -0.69 21.70 1.87
N ASN A 210 -2.00 21.70 2.10
CA ASN A 210 -2.95 22.36 1.23
C ASN A 210 -2.88 23.90 1.46
N PRO A 211 -2.52 24.70 0.44
CA PRO A 211 -2.37 26.15 0.60
C PRO A 211 -3.65 26.83 1.08
N TYR A 212 -4.80 26.24 0.84
CA TYR A 212 -6.10 26.78 1.24
C TYR A 212 -6.40 26.63 2.74
N ASP A 213 -5.62 25.80 3.43
CA ASP A 213 -5.70 25.71 4.89
C ASP A 213 -4.82 26.74 5.59
N SER A 214 -4.01 27.51 4.87
CA SER A 214 -3.05 28.49 5.43
C SER A 214 -3.67 29.59 6.28
N THR A 215 -4.93 29.94 6.01
CA THR A 215 -5.68 30.93 6.78
C THR A 215 -6.52 30.32 7.91
N ASN A 216 -6.54 28.98 8.02
CA ASN A 216 -7.29 28.28 9.05
C ASN A 216 -6.38 27.97 10.24
N PRO A 217 -6.55 28.65 11.40
CA PRO A 217 -5.66 28.49 12.55
C PRO A 217 -5.73 27.11 13.20
N ARG A 218 -6.65 26.26 12.75
CA ARG A 218 -6.77 24.87 13.23
C ARG A 218 -5.76 23.93 12.57
N TYR A 219 -5.09 24.34 11.49
CA TYR A 219 -4.09 23.54 10.81
C TYR A 219 -2.68 24.03 11.10
N THR A 220 -1.80 23.08 11.38
CA THR A 220 -0.35 23.31 11.32
C THR A 220 0.09 23.10 9.87
N MET A 221 0.52 24.18 9.24
CA MET A 221 1.01 24.11 7.86
C MET A 221 2.38 23.45 7.81
N VAL A 222 2.51 22.51 6.89
CA VAL A 222 3.78 21.87 6.52
C VAL A 222 4.07 22.16 5.04
N GLU A 223 5.32 22.36 4.71
CA GLU A 223 5.74 22.83 3.37
C GLU A 223 5.20 21.91 2.25
N SER A 224 5.25 20.60 2.46
CA SER A 224 4.79 19.62 1.48
C SER A 224 4.56 18.28 2.13
N LEU A 225 3.36 17.75 2.03
CA LEU A 225 3.03 16.35 2.33
C LEU A 225 2.90 15.57 1.02
N GLY A 226 3.61 14.48 0.94
CA GLY A 226 3.49 13.52 -0.16
C GLY A 226 2.56 12.36 0.19
N LEU A 227 2.86 11.17 -0.33
CA LEU A 227 2.24 9.95 0.16
C LEU A 227 2.69 9.71 1.61
N CYS A 228 1.74 9.41 2.48
CA CYS A 228 2.00 9.15 3.88
C CYS A 228 1.86 7.65 4.16
N PHE A 229 2.82 7.13 4.92
CA PHE A 229 2.91 5.73 5.33
C PHE A 229 3.11 5.67 6.84
N PHE A 230 2.52 4.68 7.48
CA PHE A 230 2.73 4.42 8.89
C PHE A 230 3.82 3.36 9.05
N ARG A 231 4.82 3.64 9.86
CA ARG A 231 5.88 2.70 10.20
C ARG A 231 5.59 2.15 11.60
N GLU A 232 5.23 0.87 11.65
CA GLU A 232 4.74 0.21 12.85
C GLU A 232 5.85 0.03 13.91
N GLU A 233 7.10 -0.14 13.48
CA GLU A 233 8.23 -0.48 14.33
C GLU A 233 8.53 0.62 15.35
N ASP A 234 8.44 1.87 14.94
CA ASP A 234 8.76 3.04 15.77
C ASP A 234 7.59 4.03 15.91
N LYS A 235 6.41 3.63 15.42
CA LYS A 235 5.18 4.46 15.46
C LYS A 235 5.39 5.85 14.87
N THR A 236 6.02 5.91 13.70
CA THR A 236 6.22 7.15 12.95
C THR A 236 5.39 7.19 11.68
N ILE A 237 5.17 8.40 11.17
CA ILE A 237 4.52 8.62 9.88
C ILE A 237 5.56 9.20 8.93
N VAL A 238 5.84 8.45 7.86
CA VAL A 238 6.79 8.84 6.82
C VAL A 238 6.01 9.44 5.65
N SER A 239 6.25 10.71 5.36
CA SER A 239 5.68 11.41 4.22
C SER A 239 6.75 11.59 3.14
N ILE A 240 6.50 11.10 1.94
CA ILE A 240 7.44 11.11 0.82
C ILE A 240 6.78 11.77 -0.39
N ASN A 241 7.47 12.73 -0.99
CA ASN A 241 7.09 13.36 -2.26
C ASN A 241 8.28 13.42 -3.23
N SER A 242 8.13 14.07 -4.37
CA SER A 242 9.21 14.19 -5.36
C SER A 242 10.38 15.05 -4.90
N LEU A 243 10.25 15.82 -3.84
CA LEU A 243 11.29 16.73 -3.36
C LEU A 243 12.07 16.16 -2.17
N GLY A 244 11.45 15.30 -1.34
CA GLY A 244 12.09 14.81 -0.14
C GLY A 244 11.18 14.00 0.78
N VAL A 245 11.66 13.83 2.00
CA VAL A 245 11.06 13.01 3.04
C VAL A 245 10.83 13.86 4.29
N ARG A 246 9.72 13.58 4.99
CA ARG A 246 9.45 14.04 6.37
C ARG A 246 9.00 12.89 7.22
N ILE A 247 9.50 12.84 8.44
CA ILE A 247 9.14 11.82 9.42
C ILE A 247 8.53 12.52 10.62
N PHE A 248 7.32 12.10 10.99
CA PHE A 248 6.58 12.65 12.12
C PHE A 248 6.43 11.58 13.20
N ASP A 249 6.56 12.00 14.44
CA ASP A 249 6.15 11.22 15.60
C ASP A 249 4.63 11.10 15.63
N ALA A 250 4.11 9.88 15.65
CA ALA A 250 2.67 9.65 15.58
C ALA A 250 1.93 9.88 16.91
N ALA A 251 2.64 10.05 18.04
CA ALA A 251 2.02 10.41 19.31
C ALA A 251 1.85 11.92 19.47
N THR A 252 2.78 12.72 18.93
CA THR A 252 2.87 14.17 19.18
C THR A 252 2.69 15.04 17.94
N ALA A 253 2.69 14.46 16.74
CA ALA A 253 2.75 15.15 15.45
C ALA A 253 4.02 15.99 15.23
N ALA A 254 5.03 15.87 16.09
CA ALA A 254 6.30 16.57 15.92
C ALA A 254 7.03 16.05 14.67
N CYS A 255 7.59 16.98 13.89
CA CYS A 255 8.48 16.60 12.79
C CYS A 255 9.84 16.21 13.39
N LEU A 256 10.17 14.92 13.33
CA LEU A 256 11.43 14.38 13.84
C LEU A 256 12.57 14.59 12.85
N GLU A 257 12.26 14.50 11.57
CA GLU A 257 13.24 14.55 10.50
C GLU A 257 12.63 15.15 9.23
N SER A 258 13.42 15.95 8.52
CA SER A 258 13.05 16.50 7.21
C SER A 258 14.30 16.71 6.37
N TYR A 259 14.30 16.19 5.14
CA TYR A 259 15.39 16.41 4.18
C TYR A 259 14.87 16.43 2.75
N ARG A 260 15.61 17.10 1.87
CA ARG A 260 15.38 17.10 0.42
C ARG A 260 16.33 16.10 -0.24
N PHE A 261 15.87 15.42 -1.25
CA PHE A 261 16.73 14.50 -2.03
C PHE A 261 17.92 15.23 -2.64
N ALA A 262 17.72 16.45 -3.14
CA ALA A 262 18.79 17.24 -3.71
C ALA A 262 19.93 17.59 -2.74
N ASP A 263 19.65 17.59 -1.43
CA ASP A 263 20.64 17.93 -0.41
C ASP A 263 21.42 16.69 0.07
N VAL A 264 20.80 15.51 0.04
CA VAL A 264 21.36 14.28 0.59
C VAL A 264 21.93 13.34 -0.50
N ASP A 265 21.31 13.33 -1.68
CA ASP A 265 21.71 12.48 -2.83
C ASP A 265 21.37 13.18 -4.16
N PRO A 266 22.11 14.23 -4.53
CA PRO A 266 21.81 15.07 -5.69
C PRO A 266 21.84 14.31 -7.03
N ASP A 267 22.63 13.25 -7.12
CA ASP A 267 22.76 12.41 -8.33
C ASP A 267 21.76 11.24 -8.35
N GLY A 268 20.98 11.07 -7.28
CA GLY A 268 19.98 10.02 -7.12
C GLY A 268 18.62 10.40 -7.70
N ILE A 269 17.59 10.51 -6.82
CA ILE A 269 16.22 10.83 -7.22
C ILE A 269 16.10 12.11 -8.05
N PRO A 270 16.82 13.21 -7.75
CA PRO A 270 16.75 14.44 -8.56
C PRO A 270 17.14 14.27 -10.03
N ALA A 271 17.91 13.23 -10.37
CA ALA A 271 18.28 12.93 -11.76
C ALA A 271 17.10 12.40 -12.60
N PHE A 272 15.97 12.07 -11.99
CA PHE A 272 14.77 11.62 -12.68
C PHE A 272 13.80 12.78 -12.93
N LYS A 273 13.29 12.85 -14.16
CA LYS A 273 12.33 13.88 -14.56
C LYS A 273 10.94 13.63 -13.99
N TYR A 274 10.53 12.37 -13.93
CA TYR A 274 9.30 11.91 -13.32
C TYR A 274 9.62 10.81 -12.33
N PHE A 275 8.90 10.84 -11.22
CA PHE A 275 9.10 9.93 -10.11
C PHE A 275 7.75 9.65 -9.43
N ALA A 276 7.47 8.39 -9.16
CA ALA A 276 6.31 7.97 -8.39
C ALA A 276 6.68 6.81 -7.46
N ILE A 277 6.31 6.93 -6.20
CA ILE A 277 6.50 5.86 -5.22
C ILE A 277 5.65 4.66 -5.64
N ALA A 278 6.26 3.49 -5.69
CA ALA A 278 5.59 2.23 -5.97
C ALA A 278 5.18 1.55 -4.66
N GLN A 279 6.10 1.47 -3.69
CA GLN A 279 5.85 0.83 -2.40
C GLN A 279 6.74 1.38 -1.30
N PHE A 280 6.21 1.32 -0.07
CA PHE A 280 6.94 1.61 1.16
C PHE A 280 7.17 0.31 1.94
N GLN A 281 8.39 0.09 2.42
CA GLN A 281 8.84 -1.12 3.12
C GLN A 281 9.70 -0.73 4.33
N GLY A 282 9.12 0.02 5.29
CA GLY A 282 9.82 0.43 6.51
C GLY A 282 10.98 1.40 6.26
N ASP A 283 12.19 0.87 6.15
CA ASP A 283 13.40 1.66 5.93
C ASP A 283 13.68 1.96 4.45
N TYR A 284 12.89 1.40 3.54
CA TYR A 284 13.05 1.56 2.10
C TYR A 284 11.76 2.01 1.45
N PHE A 285 11.87 2.71 0.35
CA PHE A 285 10.78 2.80 -0.59
C PHE A 285 11.26 2.48 -2.00
N THR A 286 10.40 1.86 -2.76
CA THR A 286 10.62 1.58 -4.15
C THR A 286 9.86 2.59 -5.01
N PHE A 287 10.38 2.88 -6.19
CA PHE A 287 9.78 3.85 -7.08
C PHE A 287 9.92 3.44 -8.54
N ARG A 288 9.04 3.97 -9.35
CA ARG A 288 9.15 3.99 -10.80
C ARG A 288 9.47 5.40 -11.26
N ALA A 289 10.24 5.51 -12.33
CA ALA A 289 10.73 6.81 -12.78
C ALA A 289 10.97 6.86 -14.30
N GLU A 290 11.19 8.08 -14.79
CA GLU A 290 11.63 8.35 -16.15
C GLU A 290 12.75 9.38 -16.13
N ARG A 291 13.83 9.10 -16.86
CA ARG A 291 15.00 9.98 -16.95
C ARG A 291 14.89 10.98 -18.09
N ASP A 292 14.54 10.50 -19.26
CA ASP A 292 14.76 11.24 -20.52
C ASP A 292 13.52 11.99 -21.02
N GLY A 293 12.43 11.98 -20.25
CA GLY A 293 11.19 12.63 -20.64
C GLY A 293 10.54 12.03 -21.87
N ALA A 294 10.85 10.76 -22.15
CA ALA A 294 10.16 10.01 -23.19
C ALA A 294 8.67 9.99 -22.90
N SER A 295 7.87 10.29 -23.90
CA SER A 295 6.42 10.39 -23.79
C SER A 295 5.70 9.04 -23.57
N TYR A 296 6.43 7.94 -23.50
CA TYR A 296 5.93 6.58 -23.52
C TYR A 296 6.11 5.83 -22.18
N GLY A 297 5.76 6.48 -21.08
CA GLY A 297 5.62 5.78 -19.79
C GLY A 297 6.93 5.59 -19.01
N TRP A 298 6.83 4.88 -17.93
CA TRP A 298 7.87 4.71 -16.91
C TRP A 298 8.75 3.50 -17.25
N GLY A 299 9.98 3.72 -17.66
CA GLY A 299 10.92 2.63 -18.00
C GLY A 299 11.92 2.31 -16.91
N TRP A 300 12.02 3.17 -15.89
CA TRP A 300 12.97 3.05 -14.81
C TRP A 300 12.30 2.63 -13.50
N ALA A 301 13.06 1.91 -12.70
CA ALA A 301 12.70 1.58 -11.33
C ALA A 301 13.89 1.80 -10.40
N GLY A 302 13.61 1.98 -9.10
CA GLY A 302 14.66 2.14 -8.11
C GLY A 302 14.23 1.87 -6.69
N VAL A 303 15.23 1.79 -5.82
CA VAL A 303 15.10 1.61 -4.36
C VAL A 303 15.88 2.71 -3.67
N PHE A 304 15.24 3.39 -2.74
CA PHE A 304 15.86 4.41 -1.90
C PHE A 304 15.90 3.94 -0.45
N ASP A 305 17.05 4.08 0.18
CA ASP A 305 17.27 3.79 1.59
C ASP A 305 17.05 5.05 2.42
N LEU A 306 16.03 5.02 3.29
CA LEU A 306 15.67 6.14 4.14
C LEU A 306 16.69 6.41 5.25
N LYS A 307 17.35 5.35 5.78
CA LYS A 307 18.37 5.49 6.82
C LYS A 307 19.68 6.03 6.25
N ALA A 308 20.12 5.48 5.12
CA ALA A 308 21.29 5.95 4.42
C ALA A 308 21.05 7.30 3.70
N ARG A 309 19.78 7.68 3.50
CA ARG A 309 19.33 8.86 2.74
C ARG A 309 19.89 8.90 1.34
N SER A 310 19.97 7.77 0.68
CA SER A 310 20.59 7.62 -0.62
C SER A 310 19.90 6.59 -1.49
N LEU A 311 20.11 6.74 -2.80
CA LEU A 311 19.67 5.78 -3.79
C LEU A 311 20.50 4.49 -3.65
N LEU A 312 19.82 3.41 -3.27
CA LEU A 312 20.46 2.09 -3.17
C LEU A 312 20.70 1.52 -4.56
N TRP A 313 19.71 1.60 -5.43
CA TRP A 313 19.74 1.12 -6.79
C TRP A 313 18.73 1.87 -7.67
N ALA A 314 19.08 2.04 -8.94
CA ALA A 314 18.13 2.37 -9.99
C ALA A 314 18.60 1.78 -11.32
N GLY A 315 17.66 1.30 -12.13
CA GLY A 315 17.93 0.71 -13.43
C GLY A 315 16.82 0.94 -14.44
N GLU A 316 17.19 0.95 -15.72
CA GLU A 316 16.24 0.90 -16.83
C GLU A 316 15.77 -0.56 -16.98
N VAL A 317 14.50 -0.79 -16.73
CA VAL A 317 13.88 -2.14 -16.78
C VAL A 317 13.34 -2.42 -18.17
N ILE A 318 12.73 -1.41 -18.78
CA ILE A 318 12.15 -1.49 -20.12
C ILE A 318 12.87 -0.46 -20.99
N PRO A 319 13.75 -0.91 -21.91
CA PRO A 319 14.49 -0.04 -22.79
C PRO A 319 13.60 0.90 -23.62
N SER A 320 14.06 2.11 -23.88
CA SER A 320 13.30 3.13 -24.62
C SER A 320 12.82 2.64 -25.98
N GLN A 321 13.64 1.87 -26.70
CA GLN A 321 13.29 1.27 -27.99
C GLN A 321 12.11 0.28 -27.90
N GLU A 322 12.03 -0.49 -26.82
CA GLU A 322 10.92 -1.42 -26.58
C GLU A 322 9.64 -0.66 -26.23
N ARG A 323 9.76 0.43 -25.47
CA ARG A 323 8.64 1.32 -25.14
C ARG A 323 8.06 2.00 -26.38
N GLU A 324 8.89 2.46 -27.30
CA GLU A 324 8.45 3.03 -28.57
C GLU A 324 7.72 2.00 -29.45
N ARG A 325 8.21 0.78 -29.47
CA ARG A 325 7.62 -0.31 -30.26
C ARG A 325 6.26 -0.76 -29.75
N THR A 326 6.08 -0.85 -28.45
CA THR A 326 4.88 -1.41 -27.84
C THR A 326 3.83 -0.35 -27.50
N GLY A 327 4.20 0.93 -27.45
CA GLY A 327 3.36 2.00 -26.93
C GLY A 327 3.05 1.86 -25.41
N ASN A 328 3.57 0.81 -24.79
CA ASN A 328 3.32 0.42 -23.42
C ASN A 328 4.65 0.14 -22.71
N GLY A 329 5.22 1.14 -22.11
CA GLY A 329 6.49 0.97 -21.43
C GLY A 329 6.41 1.24 -19.94
N LEU A 330 5.32 0.83 -19.33
CA LEU A 330 5.13 1.05 -17.91
C LEU A 330 5.73 -0.12 -17.14
N VAL A 331 6.74 0.18 -16.33
CA VAL A 331 6.93 -0.59 -15.11
C VAL A 331 5.60 -0.50 -14.36
N ALA A 332 4.93 -1.62 -14.15
CA ALA A 332 3.62 -1.63 -13.55
C ALA A 332 3.64 -0.93 -12.20
N SER A 333 2.51 -0.32 -11.83
CA SER A 333 2.33 0.24 -10.48
C SER A 333 2.28 -0.84 -9.39
N ARG A 334 2.39 -2.10 -9.76
CA ARG A 334 2.43 -3.28 -8.88
C ARG A 334 3.72 -4.04 -9.15
N PRO A 335 4.06 -4.77 -8.20
CA PRO A 335 4.90 -4.35 -7.10
C PRO A 335 6.33 -4.29 -7.56
N LEU A 336 7.01 -3.32 -7.09
CA LEU A 336 8.46 -3.32 -7.06
C LEU A 336 8.84 -3.72 -5.65
N TYR A 337 9.36 -4.92 -5.47
CA TYR A 337 9.75 -5.42 -4.17
C TYR A 337 11.24 -5.49 -4.01
N TYR A 338 11.69 -4.97 -2.88
CA TYR A 338 13.04 -5.09 -2.40
C TYR A 338 13.10 -6.09 -1.25
N ALA A 339 13.81 -7.19 -1.44
CA ALA A 339 14.03 -8.25 -0.47
C ALA A 339 15.51 -8.38 -0.10
N GLY A 340 16.20 -7.25 0.11
CA GLY A 340 17.61 -7.20 0.51
C GLY A 340 18.60 -7.57 -0.59
N ASP A 341 18.66 -8.82 -0.96
CA ASP A 341 19.52 -9.35 -2.02
C ASP A 341 18.82 -9.50 -3.38
N LYS A 342 17.49 -9.38 -3.42
CA LYS A 342 16.66 -9.50 -4.63
C LYS A 342 15.74 -8.32 -4.84
N LEU A 343 15.48 -8.05 -6.13
CA LEU A 343 14.46 -7.13 -6.59
C LEU A 343 13.48 -7.86 -7.49
N TYR A 344 12.21 -7.68 -7.23
CA TYR A 344 11.11 -8.25 -8.01
C TYR A 344 10.31 -7.14 -8.66
N LEU A 345 10.26 -7.11 -9.96
CA LEU A 345 9.63 -6.09 -10.79
C LEU A 345 8.61 -6.71 -11.71
N LEU A 346 7.35 -6.36 -11.54
CA LEU A 346 6.30 -6.73 -12.48
C LEU A 346 6.10 -5.59 -13.48
N ASP A 347 6.19 -5.88 -14.78
CA ASP A 347 5.90 -4.90 -15.83
C ASP A 347 4.42 -4.90 -16.26
N ALA A 348 4.06 -3.98 -17.15
CA ALA A 348 2.68 -3.83 -17.62
C ALA A 348 2.20 -4.98 -18.51
N GLU A 349 3.11 -5.79 -19.01
CA GLU A 349 2.82 -6.99 -19.79
C GLU A 349 2.76 -8.26 -18.91
N ASN A 350 2.71 -8.08 -17.58
CA ASN A 350 2.73 -9.16 -16.59
C ASN A 350 4.00 -10.03 -16.66
N THR A 351 5.13 -9.44 -17.04
CA THR A 351 6.43 -10.10 -16.94
C THR A 351 7.09 -9.72 -15.62
N LEU A 352 7.43 -10.71 -14.80
CA LEU A 352 8.21 -10.54 -13.58
C LEU A 352 9.69 -10.57 -13.94
N HIS A 353 10.38 -9.49 -13.64
CA HIS A 353 11.83 -9.39 -13.73
C HIS A 353 12.42 -9.58 -12.35
N ILE A 354 13.34 -10.54 -12.21
CA ILE A 354 14.03 -10.84 -10.95
C ILE A 354 15.49 -10.43 -11.10
N TYR A 355 15.92 -9.55 -10.21
CA TYR A 355 17.31 -9.11 -10.13
C TYR A 355 17.92 -9.63 -8.84
N GLN A 356 19.17 -10.07 -8.91
CA GLN A 356 19.96 -10.54 -7.79
C GLN A 356 21.13 -9.59 -7.55
N ARG A 357 21.40 -9.28 -6.30
CA ARG A 357 22.57 -8.52 -5.89
C ARG A 357 23.83 -9.31 -6.25
N SER A 358 24.76 -8.64 -6.95
CA SER A 358 26.08 -9.18 -7.29
C SER A 358 27.02 -9.25 -6.09
#